data_df47bc698b95a061b641f9e22d37fded
#
_entry.id   df47bc698b95a061b641f9e22d37fded
#
_cell.length_a   1.000
_cell.length_b   1.000
_cell.length_c   1.000
_cell.angle_alpha   90.00
_cell.angle_beta   90.00
_cell.angle_gamma   90.00
#
_symmetry.space_group_name_H-M   'P 1'
#
loop_
_entity.id
_entity.type
_entity.pdbx_description
1 polymer ?
#
loop_
_entity_poly.entity_id
_entity_poly.type
_entity_poly.pdbx_seq_one_letter_code
_entity_poly.pdbx_strand_id
1 'polypeptide(L)'
;VPYAGRIPVAGRTTRAVQTIVEHALQGKAIQPQVLVNVVHSVSNTVTVTGEVAKGDRVPLSVKGDRVLDVIAAAGGIRAPVNETYVQLSRGDVTERVAMTRVTSDPKENIYMRANDALTLIRDPQTFIAYGATGRNAEIPFDAEGINLSQALAKAGGLLDVQSDPAGVFVFRYEPEDVARALRPDSPLVQHGYSTPIVYRLNLRDANSLFVAQSFQVLNRDLLYVSNAPIASLRKVMEIVGLITGPAYTGVIASTVIK
;
A
#
# COMPACT_ATOMS: atom_id res chain seq x y z
N VAL A 1 -12.88 -28.76 39.31
CA VAL A 1 -13.94 -29.64 38.80
C VAL A 1 -14.62 -30.27 40.00
N PRO A 2 -15.93 -30.27 40.11
CA PRO A 2 -16.64 -30.95 41.20
C PRO A 2 -16.20 -32.42 41.26
N TYR A 3 -15.98 -32.91 42.50
CA TYR A 3 -15.51 -34.27 42.81
C TYR A 3 -14.11 -34.65 42.31
N ALA A 4 -13.55 -34.00 41.26
CA ALA A 4 -12.20 -34.25 40.78
C ALA A 4 -11.15 -33.29 41.40
N GLY A 5 -11.58 -32.25 42.12
CA GLY A 5 -10.71 -31.27 42.74
C GLY A 5 -10.04 -30.30 41.77
N ARG A 6 -8.84 -29.79 42.12
CA ARG A 6 -8.01 -28.92 41.30
C ARG A 6 -7.14 -29.73 40.36
N ILE A 7 -7.23 -29.47 39.07
CA ILE A 7 -6.46 -30.15 38.03
C ILE A 7 -5.52 -29.17 37.35
N PRO A 8 -4.21 -29.41 37.31
CA PRO A 8 -3.26 -28.55 36.59
C PRO A 8 -3.43 -28.75 35.08
N VAL A 9 -3.82 -27.69 34.35
CA VAL A 9 -4.08 -27.75 32.92
C VAL A 9 -2.97 -27.05 32.07
N ALA A 10 -2.13 -26.25 32.71
CA ALA A 10 -1.07 -25.51 32.01
C ALA A 10 -0.10 -26.46 31.31
N GLY A 11 0.18 -26.18 30.02
CA GLY A 11 1.09 -26.96 29.17
C GLY A 11 0.54 -28.33 28.72
N ARG A 12 -0.76 -28.60 28.93
CA ARG A 12 -1.38 -29.89 28.57
C ARG A 12 -2.35 -29.70 27.38
N THR A 13 -2.48 -30.73 26.56
CA THR A 13 -3.50 -30.79 25.52
C THR A 13 -4.90 -31.04 26.12
N THR A 14 -5.96 -30.63 25.44
CA THR A 14 -7.34 -30.87 25.85
C THR A 14 -7.61 -32.33 26.10
N ARG A 15 -7.05 -33.24 25.29
CA ARG A 15 -7.16 -34.68 25.44
C ARG A 15 -6.47 -35.18 26.71
N ALA A 16 -5.27 -34.66 27.01
CA ALA A 16 -4.57 -35.02 28.26
C ALA A 16 -5.33 -34.54 29.50
N VAL A 17 -5.92 -33.33 29.45
CA VAL A 17 -6.76 -32.81 30.54
C VAL A 17 -8.02 -33.66 30.70
N GLN A 18 -8.67 -34.05 29.61
CA GLN A 18 -9.84 -34.96 29.62
C GLN A 18 -9.53 -36.28 30.33
N THR A 19 -8.44 -36.95 29.95
CA THR A 19 -8.02 -38.20 30.57
C THR A 19 -7.74 -38.05 32.07
N ILE A 20 -7.10 -36.93 32.47
CA ILE A 20 -6.81 -36.66 33.88
C ILE A 20 -8.10 -36.47 34.69
N VAL A 21 -9.07 -35.74 34.13
CA VAL A 21 -10.37 -35.50 34.78
C VAL A 21 -11.15 -36.82 34.90
N GLU A 22 -11.21 -37.60 33.83
CA GLU A 22 -11.87 -38.92 33.82
C GLU A 22 -11.28 -39.85 34.88
N HIS A 23 -9.95 -39.90 34.96
CA HIS A 23 -9.26 -40.71 35.98
C HIS A 23 -9.54 -40.23 37.41
N ALA A 24 -9.58 -38.90 37.64
CA ALA A 24 -9.88 -38.32 38.96
C ALA A 24 -11.35 -38.54 39.40
N LEU A 25 -12.24 -38.82 38.45
CA LEU A 25 -13.65 -39.13 38.70
C LEU A 25 -13.92 -40.62 38.86
N GLN A 26 -12.94 -41.51 38.57
CA GLN A 26 -13.08 -42.96 38.79
C GLN A 26 -13.38 -43.25 40.25
N GLY A 27 -14.36 -44.10 40.49
CA GLY A 27 -14.84 -44.44 41.82
C GLY A 27 -15.74 -43.39 42.49
N LYS A 28 -15.91 -42.22 41.87
CA LYS A 28 -16.81 -41.17 42.33
C LYS A 28 -18.00 -40.92 41.38
N ALA A 29 -17.90 -41.37 40.14
CA ALA A 29 -18.96 -41.37 39.17
C ALA A 29 -18.98 -42.70 38.39
N ILE A 30 -20.16 -43.10 37.93
CA ILE A 30 -20.36 -44.31 37.13
C ILE A 30 -20.05 -43.97 35.68
N GLN A 31 -19.01 -44.61 35.10
CA GLN A 31 -18.57 -44.37 33.69
C GLN A 31 -18.40 -42.89 33.33
N PRO A 32 -17.50 -42.14 34.00
CA PRO A 32 -17.36 -40.72 33.75
C PRO A 32 -16.87 -40.46 32.34
N GLN A 33 -17.61 -39.65 31.60
CA GLN A 33 -17.21 -39.11 30.30
C GLN A 33 -17.02 -37.60 30.46
N VAL A 34 -15.92 -37.10 29.96
CA VAL A 34 -15.55 -35.67 30.08
C VAL A 34 -15.29 -35.08 28.71
N LEU A 35 -15.88 -33.93 28.45
CA LEU A 35 -15.58 -33.12 27.27
C LEU A 35 -14.84 -31.84 27.69
N VAL A 36 -13.64 -31.63 27.14
CA VAL A 36 -12.84 -30.44 27.42
C VAL A 36 -12.73 -29.60 26.15
N ASN A 37 -13.30 -28.42 26.21
CA ASN A 37 -13.22 -27.42 25.12
C ASN A 37 -12.46 -26.20 25.58
N VAL A 38 -11.63 -25.61 24.67
CA VAL A 38 -11.00 -24.30 24.87
C VAL A 38 -11.99 -23.24 24.46
N VAL A 39 -12.51 -22.49 25.41
CA VAL A 39 -13.49 -21.41 25.15
C VAL A 39 -12.79 -20.13 24.66
N HIS A 40 -11.64 -19.79 25.24
CA HIS A 40 -10.83 -18.67 24.84
C HIS A 40 -9.34 -19.04 24.89
N SER A 41 -8.62 -18.75 23.80
CA SER A 41 -7.17 -18.88 23.75
C SER A 41 -6.57 -17.45 23.73
N VAL A 42 -5.96 -17.04 24.84
CA VAL A 42 -5.32 -15.71 24.95
C VAL A 42 -3.99 -15.66 24.21
N SER A 43 -3.34 -16.82 24.02
CA SER A 43 -2.03 -16.93 23.38
C SER A 43 -2.10 -17.11 21.85
N ASN A 44 -3.25 -17.51 21.31
CA ASN A 44 -3.44 -17.71 19.86
C ASN A 44 -4.28 -16.57 19.28
N THR A 45 -3.74 -15.36 19.32
CA THR A 45 -4.43 -14.15 18.88
C THR A 45 -3.58 -13.36 17.89
N VAL A 46 -4.25 -12.61 17.03
CA VAL A 46 -3.67 -11.58 16.15
C VAL A 46 -4.13 -10.23 16.65
N THR A 47 -3.23 -9.26 16.69
CA THR A 47 -3.58 -7.88 17.01
C THR A 47 -3.99 -7.17 15.73
N VAL A 48 -5.20 -6.60 15.70
CA VAL A 48 -5.72 -5.85 14.54
C VAL A 48 -5.92 -4.40 14.92
N THR A 49 -5.36 -3.48 14.13
CA THR A 49 -5.39 -2.02 14.37
C THR A 49 -5.62 -1.23 13.08
N GLY A 50 -5.84 0.08 13.23
CA GLY A 50 -5.99 1.00 12.10
C GLY A 50 -7.44 1.13 11.63
N GLU A 51 -7.65 1.18 10.32
CA GLU A 51 -8.97 1.42 9.68
C GLU A 51 -9.89 0.19 9.70
N VAL A 52 -10.15 -0.33 10.89
CA VAL A 52 -11.10 -1.42 11.17
C VAL A 52 -12.23 -0.97 12.10
N ALA A 53 -13.38 -1.64 12.02
CA ALA A 53 -14.53 -1.27 12.84
C ALA A 53 -14.29 -1.53 14.34
N LYS A 54 -13.57 -2.61 14.68
CA LYS A 54 -13.21 -2.99 16.06
C LYS A 54 -11.75 -3.42 16.08
N GLY A 55 -10.84 -2.47 16.33
CA GLY A 55 -9.43 -2.81 16.59
C GLY A 55 -9.33 -3.54 17.93
N ASP A 56 -8.83 -4.78 17.91
CA ASP A 56 -8.65 -5.61 19.12
C ASP A 56 -7.75 -6.82 18.83
N ARG A 57 -7.61 -7.68 19.82
CA ARG A 57 -7.01 -9.00 19.67
C ARG A 57 -8.05 -10.00 19.19
N VAL A 58 -7.86 -10.47 17.96
CA VAL A 58 -8.71 -11.46 17.32
C VAL A 58 -8.17 -12.86 17.61
N PRO A 59 -8.92 -13.74 18.27
CA PRO A 59 -8.50 -15.14 18.48
C PRO A 59 -8.55 -15.90 17.16
N LEU A 60 -7.48 -16.64 16.85
CA LEU A 60 -7.42 -17.49 15.69
C LEU A 60 -8.16 -18.81 15.92
N SER A 61 -8.90 -19.25 14.93
CA SER A 61 -9.59 -20.54 14.94
C SER A 61 -8.60 -21.72 14.79
N VAL A 62 -9.03 -22.91 15.20
CA VAL A 62 -8.23 -24.14 15.05
C VAL A 62 -8.03 -24.52 13.58
N LYS A 63 -8.92 -24.08 12.70
CA LYS A 63 -8.83 -24.33 11.25
C LYS A 63 -7.75 -23.49 10.57
N GLY A 64 -7.25 -22.48 11.27
CA GLY A 64 -6.44 -21.41 10.70
C GLY A 64 -7.30 -20.35 10.04
N ASP A 65 -6.97 -19.08 10.30
CA ASP A 65 -7.64 -17.92 9.70
C ASP A 65 -6.67 -17.21 8.78
N ARG A 66 -7.20 -16.69 7.69
CA ARG A 66 -6.45 -15.88 6.73
C ARG A 66 -6.63 -14.39 7.04
N VAL A 67 -5.88 -13.54 6.35
CA VAL A 67 -5.95 -12.08 6.51
C VAL A 67 -7.40 -11.57 6.46
N LEU A 68 -8.17 -11.97 5.44
CA LEU A 68 -9.55 -11.52 5.27
C LEU A 68 -10.49 -12.02 6.38
N ASP A 69 -10.27 -13.24 6.90
CA ASP A 69 -11.07 -13.80 8.00
C ASP A 69 -10.85 -12.98 9.29
N VAL A 70 -9.60 -12.64 9.56
CA VAL A 70 -9.22 -11.80 10.71
C VAL A 70 -9.77 -10.38 10.60
N ILE A 71 -9.72 -9.78 9.41
CA ILE A 71 -10.32 -8.46 9.16
C ILE A 71 -11.84 -8.52 9.35
N ALA A 72 -12.49 -9.55 8.84
CA ALA A 72 -13.94 -9.74 9.03
C ALA A 72 -14.30 -9.92 10.52
N ALA A 73 -13.51 -10.70 11.28
CA ALA A 73 -13.68 -10.85 12.72
C ALA A 73 -13.48 -9.54 13.50
N ALA A 74 -12.61 -8.65 13.02
CA ALA A 74 -12.43 -7.29 13.52
C ALA A 74 -13.54 -6.31 13.09
N GLY A 75 -14.61 -6.80 12.47
CA GLY A 75 -15.78 -6.02 12.06
C GLY A 75 -15.67 -5.38 10.68
N GLY A 76 -14.67 -5.75 9.90
CA GLY A 76 -14.44 -5.25 8.55
C GLY A 76 -13.66 -3.95 8.47
N ILE A 77 -13.47 -3.45 7.27
CA ILE A 77 -12.71 -2.23 6.94
C ILE A 77 -13.64 -1.02 7.05
N ARG A 78 -13.12 0.10 7.59
CA ARG A 78 -13.84 1.38 7.65
C ARG A 78 -13.55 2.30 6.48
N ALA A 79 -12.34 2.24 5.94
CA ALA A 79 -11.91 3.04 4.81
C ALA A 79 -12.21 2.35 3.46
N PRO A 80 -12.26 3.09 2.34
CA PRO A 80 -12.38 2.49 1.00
C PRO A 80 -11.26 1.48 0.73
N VAL A 81 -11.61 0.34 0.15
CA VAL A 81 -10.66 -0.76 -0.16
C VAL A 81 -9.53 -0.29 -1.06
N ASN A 82 -9.84 0.54 -2.05
CA ASN A 82 -8.89 1.10 -3.03
C ASN A 82 -7.92 2.16 -2.45
N GLU A 83 -8.16 2.64 -1.22
CA GLU A 83 -7.28 3.57 -0.52
C GLU A 83 -6.57 2.92 0.67
N THR A 84 -6.79 1.61 0.89
CA THR A 84 -6.33 0.91 2.08
C THR A 84 -5.18 -0.03 1.76
N TYR A 85 -4.18 0.00 2.62
CA TYR A 85 -3.10 -0.98 2.65
C TYR A 85 -3.23 -1.87 3.89
N VAL A 86 -2.90 -3.13 3.70
CA VAL A 86 -2.72 -4.10 4.77
C VAL A 86 -1.24 -4.20 5.08
N GLN A 87 -0.87 -3.88 6.30
CA GLN A 87 0.49 -4.08 6.80
C GLN A 87 0.47 -5.24 7.78
N LEU A 88 1.26 -6.26 7.50
CA LEU A 88 1.46 -7.42 8.34
C LEU A 88 2.86 -7.37 8.97
N SER A 89 2.91 -7.38 10.29
CA SER A 89 4.16 -7.53 11.03
C SER A 89 4.19 -8.91 11.70
N ARG A 90 5.23 -9.69 11.39
CA ARG A 90 5.46 -11.04 11.90
C ARG A 90 6.90 -11.18 12.36
N GLY A 91 7.11 -11.19 13.69
CA GLY A 91 8.45 -11.05 14.26
C GLY A 91 9.09 -9.73 13.79
N ASP A 92 10.28 -9.81 13.21
CA ASP A 92 11.03 -8.64 12.73
C ASP A 92 10.71 -8.27 11.27
N VAL A 93 9.83 -9.02 10.60
CA VAL A 93 9.46 -8.78 9.21
C VAL A 93 8.15 -8.01 9.16
N THR A 94 8.14 -6.91 8.39
CA THR A 94 6.93 -6.13 8.14
C THR A 94 6.77 -5.94 6.63
N GLU A 95 5.63 -6.36 6.12
CA GLU A 95 5.27 -6.25 4.71
C GLU A 95 3.97 -5.45 4.54
N ARG A 96 3.87 -4.74 3.44
CA ARG A 96 2.71 -3.89 3.13
C ARG A 96 2.18 -4.21 1.73
N VAL A 97 0.89 -4.49 1.64
CA VAL A 97 0.20 -4.85 0.39
C VAL A 97 -1.08 -4.04 0.26
N ALA A 98 -1.42 -3.60 -0.96
CA ALA A 98 -2.72 -2.95 -1.21
C ALA A 98 -3.87 -3.92 -0.91
N MET A 99 -4.91 -3.44 -0.24
CA MET A 99 -6.07 -4.26 0.14
C MET A 99 -6.80 -4.83 -1.08
N THR A 100 -6.81 -4.12 -2.20
CA THR A 100 -7.33 -4.59 -3.49
C THR A 100 -6.63 -5.87 -3.93
N ARG A 101 -5.31 -5.98 -3.79
CA ARG A 101 -4.57 -7.21 -4.10
C ARG A 101 -4.91 -8.35 -3.16
N VAL A 102 -5.06 -8.08 -1.87
CA VAL A 102 -5.46 -9.13 -0.89
C VAL A 102 -6.85 -9.69 -1.21
N THR A 103 -7.74 -8.87 -1.76
CA THR A 103 -9.10 -9.31 -2.14
C THR A 103 -9.15 -9.99 -3.51
N SER A 104 -8.28 -9.63 -4.46
CA SER A 104 -8.30 -10.15 -5.83
C SER A 104 -7.39 -11.37 -6.05
N ASP A 105 -6.24 -11.44 -5.35
CA ASP A 105 -5.30 -12.55 -5.46
C ASP A 105 -5.33 -13.45 -4.21
N PRO A 106 -5.80 -14.72 -4.34
CA PRO A 106 -5.82 -15.67 -3.22
C PRO A 106 -4.44 -15.95 -2.59
N LYS A 107 -3.35 -15.69 -3.30
CA LYS A 107 -1.98 -15.87 -2.78
C LYS A 107 -1.60 -14.82 -1.76
N GLU A 108 -2.15 -13.62 -1.87
CA GLU A 108 -1.93 -12.51 -0.93
C GLU A 108 -2.78 -12.67 0.35
N ASN A 109 -3.87 -13.45 0.29
CA ASN A 109 -4.70 -13.77 1.45
C ASN A 109 -4.08 -14.94 2.25
N ILE A 110 -2.95 -14.68 2.89
CA ILE A 110 -2.14 -15.68 3.60
C ILE A 110 -2.71 -16.04 4.97
N TYR A 111 -2.27 -17.17 5.53
CA TYR A 111 -2.62 -17.59 6.87
C TYR A 111 -1.95 -16.72 7.94
N MET A 112 -2.75 -16.31 8.92
CA MET A 112 -2.30 -15.59 10.09
C MET A 112 -1.73 -16.55 11.14
N ARG A 113 -0.80 -16.04 11.94
CA ARG A 113 -0.16 -16.80 13.04
C ARG A 113 -0.35 -16.06 14.35
N ALA A 114 -0.24 -16.80 15.45
CA ALA A 114 -0.25 -16.19 16.78
C ALA A 114 0.83 -15.12 16.92
N ASN A 115 0.46 -14.01 17.54
CA ASN A 115 1.29 -12.81 17.74
C ASN A 115 1.57 -11.99 16.47
N ASP A 116 0.97 -12.29 15.32
CA ASP A 116 0.98 -11.37 14.19
C ASP A 116 0.29 -10.05 14.56
N ALA A 117 0.78 -8.95 13.99
CA ALA A 117 0.11 -7.67 14.04
C ALA A 117 -0.35 -7.27 12.63
N LEU A 118 -1.64 -7.04 12.48
CA LEU A 118 -2.29 -6.61 11.24
C LEU A 118 -2.77 -5.17 11.39
N THR A 119 -2.22 -4.27 10.60
CA THR A 119 -2.60 -2.86 10.62
C THR A 119 -3.20 -2.46 9.29
N LEU A 120 -4.42 -1.93 9.30
CA LEU A 120 -5.04 -1.36 8.11
C LEU A 120 -4.77 0.14 8.07
N ILE A 121 -4.07 0.59 7.01
CA ILE A 121 -3.62 1.97 6.85
C ILE A 121 -4.34 2.57 5.65
N ARG A 122 -5.07 3.66 5.89
CA ARG A 122 -5.58 4.49 4.81
C ARG A 122 -4.47 5.42 4.33
N ASP A 123 -4.08 5.27 3.08
CA ASP A 123 -3.03 6.07 2.46
C ASP A 123 -3.43 6.38 1.02
N PRO A 124 -4.30 7.37 0.80
CA PRO A 124 -4.70 7.77 -0.54
C PRO A 124 -3.48 8.32 -1.28
N GLN A 125 -3.20 7.72 -2.44
CA GLN A 125 -2.18 8.22 -3.34
C GLN A 125 -2.70 9.49 -4.00
N THR A 126 -1.82 10.49 -4.20
CA THR A 126 -2.18 11.74 -4.86
C THR A 126 -1.14 12.14 -5.90
N PHE A 127 -1.58 12.83 -6.94
CA PHE A 127 -0.71 13.62 -7.82
C PHE A 127 -1.24 15.04 -7.93
N ILE A 128 -0.36 15.97 -8.29
CA ILE A 128 -0.71 17.38 -8.44
C ILE A 128 -0.78 17.69 -9.93
N ALA A 129 -1.89 18.24 -10.40
CA ALA A 129 -2.04 18.71 -11.77
C ALA A 129 -1.96 20.24 -11.83
N TYR A 130 -1.13 20.77 -12.74
CA TYR A 130 -0.97 22.20 -13.00
C TYR A 130 -0.91 22.53 -14.49
N GLY A 131 -1.18 23.80 -14.82
CA GLY A 131 -1.05 24.37 -16.16
C GLY A 131 -2.34 24.30 -16.95
N ALA A 132 -2.24 24.01 -18.25
CA ALA A 132 -3.38 23.96 -19.17
C ALA A 132 -4.15 22.64 -19.11
N THR A 133 -4.49 22.23 -17.89
CA THR A 133 -5.41 21.11 -17.62
C THR A 133 -6.79 21.64 -17.25
N GLY A 134 -7.83 20.83 -17.45
CA GLY A 134 -9.20 21.20 -17.08
C GLY A 134 -9.38 21.45 -15.58
N ARG A 135 -8.48 20.92 -14.73
CA ARG A 135 -8.52 21.07 -13.27
C ARG A 135 -7.11 21.12 -12.68
N ASN A 136 -6.74 22.28 -12.11
CA ASN A 136 -5.51 22.45 -11.34
C ASN A 136 -5.80 22.12 -9.86
N ALA A 137 -5.35 20.96 -9.41
CA ALA A 137 -5.61 20.46 -8.05
C ALA A 137 -4.67 19.31 -7.68
N GLU A 138 -4.62 19.01 -6.39
CA GLU A 138 -4.18 17.70 -5.91
C GLU A 138 -5.31 16.69 -6.10
N ILE A 139 -5.03 15.59 -6.80
CA ILE A 139 -6.02 14.61 -7.26
C ILE A 139 -5.67 13.24 -6.70
N PRO A 140 -6.59 12.62 -5.92
CA PRO A 140 -6.36 11.28 -5.40
C PRO A 140 -6.53 10.22 -6.49
N PHE A 141 -5.81 9.10 -6.30
CA PHE A 141 -5.93 7.91 -7.12
C PHE A 141 -5.81 6.63 -6.28
N ASP A 142 -6.18 5.52 -6.89
CA ASP A 142 -6.32 4.25 -6.20
C ASP A 142 -4.95 3.66 -5.82
N ALA A 143 -4.91 2.87 -4.75
CA ALA A 143 -3.68 2.23 -4.24
C ALA A 143 -3.02 1.28 -5.26
N GLU A 144 -3.76 0.81 -6.28
CA GLU A 144 -3.23 0.04 -7.41
C GLU A 144 -2.37 0.88 -8.37
N GLY A 145 -2.49 2.20 -8.26
CA GLY A 145 -1.83 3.15 -9.14
C GLY A 145 -2.69 3.56 -10.35
N ILE A 146 -2.20 4.52 -11.10
CA ILE A 146 -2.79 4.97 -12.36
C ILE A 146 -1.68 5.24 -13.39
N ASN A 147 -2.04 5.17 -14.66
CA ASN A 147 -1.14 5.60 -15.72
C ASN A 147 -1.33 7.09 -16.07
N LEU A 148 -0.40 7.65 -16.85
CA LEU A 148 -0.41 9.06 -17.20
C LEU A 148 -1.66 9.46 -18.01
N SER A 149 -2.18 8.59 -18.87
CA SER A 149 -3.43 8.86 -19.60
C SER A 149 -4.62 9.00 -18.66
N GLN A 150 -4.71 8.13 -17.64
CA GLN A 150 -5.75 8.20 -16.60
C GLN A 150 -5.57 9.44 -15.73
N ALA A 151 -4.33 9.81 -15.38
CA ALA A 151 -4.04 11.00 -14.61
C ALA A 151 -4.45 12.27 -15.36
N LEU A 152 -4.12 12.36 -16.67
CA LEU A 152 -4.57 13.46 -17.53
C LEU A 152 -6.10 13.52 -17.58
N ALA A 153 -6.78 12.40 -17.76
CA ALA A 153 -8.25 12.36 -17.76
C ALA A 153 -8.85 12.79 -16.40
N LYS A 154 -8.28 12.37 -15.28
CA LYS A 154 -8.69 12.84 -13.94
C LYS A 154 -8.46 14.33 -13.72
N ALA A 155 -7.41 14.89 -14.35
CA ALA A 155 -7.14 16.34 -14.37
C ALA A 155 -8.05 17.13 -15.36
N GLY A 156 -9.04 16.48 -15.97
CA GLY A 156 -9.97 17.11 -16.92
C GLY A 156 -9.43 17.24 -18.34
N GLY A 157 -8.39 16.49 -18.68
CA GLY A 157 -7.74 16.52 -20.00
C GLY A 157 -6.90 17.77 -20.26
N LEU A 158 -6.45 17.92 -21.49
CA LEU A 158 -5.78 19.12 -21.97
C LEU A 158 -6.85 20.12 -22.44
N LEU A 159 -6.66 21.40 -22.13
CA LEU A 159 -7.53 22.46 -22.65
C LEU A 159 -7.16 22.77 -24.09
N ASP A 160 -7.98 22.36 -25.05
CA ASP A 160 -7.71 22.41 -26.50
C ASP A 160 -7.24 23.78 -27.01
N VAL A 161 -7.76 24.86 -26.45
CA VAL A 161 -7.45 26.26 -26.89
C VAL A 161 -6.19 26.80 -26.22
N GLN A 162 -5.75 26.24 -25.10
CA GLN A 162 -4.68 26.81 -24.27
C GLN A 162 -3.47 25.91 -24.13
N SER A 163 -3.62 24.58 -24.28
CA SER A 163 -2.56 23.63 -24.03
C SER A 163 -1.65 23.44 -25.25
N ASP A 164 -0.37 23.19 -24.97
CA ASP A 164 0.54 22.61 -25.93
C ASP A 164 0.64 21.08 -25.68
N PRO A 165 0.07 20.22 -26.54
CA PRO A 165 0.16 18.77 -26.38
C PRO A 165 1.60 18.24 -26.44
N ALA A 166 2.57 19.01 -26.98
CA ALA A 166 3.99 18.67 -26.95
C ALA A 166 4.68 19.00 -25.60
N GLY A 167 3.95 19.68 -24.72
CA GLY A 167 4.45 20.18 -23.44
C GLY A 167 3.78 19.50 -22.23
N VAL A 168 3.66 18.18 -22.22
CA VAL A 168 3.24 17.43 -21.02
C VAL A 168 4.47 17.00 -20.23
N PHE A 169 4.54 17.39 -18.96
CA PHE A 169 5.69 17.12 -18.08
C PHE A 169 5.24 16.42 -16.81
N VAL A 170 6.05 15.43 -16.36
CA VAL A 170 5.94 14.82 -15.04
C VAL A 170 7.20 15.11 -14.26
N PHE A 171 7.07 15.77 -13.11
CA PHE A 171 8.16 16.06 -12.19
C PHE A 171 8.12 15.05 -11.07
N ARG A 172 9.23 14.36 -10.84
CA ARG A 172 9.35 13.28 -9.87
C ARG A 172 10.72 13.27 -9.22
N TYR A 173 10.76 12.90 -7.95
CA TYR A 173 12.00 12.56 -7.28
C TYR A 173 12.25 11.05 -7.43
N GLU A 174 13.22 10.69 -8.28
CA GLU A 174 13.59 9.30 -8.51
C GLU A 174 14.69 8.83 -7.54
N PRO A 175 14.65 7.56 -7.09
CA PRO A 175 15.74 6.96 -6.35
C PRO A 175 17.05 6.93 -7.17
N GLU A 176 18.19 6.82 -6.48
CA GLU A 176 19.51 6.86 -7.10
C GLU A 176 19.70 5.84 -8.23
N ASP A 177 19.25 4.61 -8.03
CA ASP A 177 19.35 3.52 -9.00
C ASP A 177 18.62 3.82 -10.31
N VAL A 178 17.41 4.36 -10.23
CA VAL A 178 16.63 4.80 -11.40
C VAL A 178 17.27 6.00 -12.06
N ALA A 179 17.70 7.00 -11.27
CA ALA A 179 18.33 8.20 -11.77
C ALA A 179 19.65 7.88 -12.50
N ARG A 180 20.47 6.96 -11.98
CA ARG A 180 21.69 6.46 -12.64
C ARG A 180 21.40 5.67 -13.90
N ALA A 181 20.36 4.85 -13.92
CA ALA A 181 19.97 4.12 -15.13
C ALA A 181 19.57 5.07 -16.25
N LEU A 182 18.90 6.18 -15.93
CA LEU A 182 18.48 7.21 -16.89
C LEU A 182 19.65 8.12 -17.32
N ARG A 183 20.57 8.42 -16.42
CA ARG A 183 21.69 9.35 -16.60
C ARG A 183 22.94 8.88 -15.86
N PRO A 184 23.70 7.88 -16.38
CA PRO A 184 24.84 7.28 -15.70
C PRO A 184 25.95 8.29 -15.32
N ASP A 185 26.20 9.26 -16.20
CA ASP A 185 27.31 10.20 -16.06
C ASP A 185 26.90 11.57 -15.46
N SER A 186 25.67 11.69 -14.93
CA SER A 186 25.22 12.98 -14.38
C SER A 186 25.83 13.25 -13.01
N PRO A 187 26.54 14.38 -12.82
CA PRO A 187 27.09 14.75 -11.53
C PRO A 187 26.02 15.12 -10.49
N LEU A 188 24.76 15.22 -10.92
CA LEU A 188 23.62 15.60 -10.07
C LEU A 188 22.99 14.38 -9.37
N VAL A 189 23.34 13.16 -9.78
CA VAL A 189 22.94 11.94 -9.09
C VAL A 189 23.87 11.70 -7.92
N GLN A 190 23.41 12.06 -6.72
CA GLN A 190 24.18 11.89 -5.48
C GLN A 190 23.85 10.57 -4.81
N HIS A 191 24.85 9.93 -4.24
CA HIS A 191 24.68 8.66 -3.53
C HIS A 191 23.78 8.82 -2.30
N GLY A 192 22.76 7.98 -2.20
CA GLY A 192 21.81 7.95 -1.08
C GLY A 192 20.71 9.02 -1.11
N TYR A 193 20.62 9.83 -2.18
CA TYR A 193 19.60 10.88 -2.31
C TYR A 193 18.70 10.65 -3.52
N SER A 194 17.42 11.05 -3.37
CA SER A 194 16.50 11.09 -4.50
C SER A 194 16.84 12.28 -5.41
N THR A 195 16.84 12.04 -6.71
CA THR A 195 17.19 13.03 -7.75
C THR A 195 15.93 13.55 -8.44
N PRO A 196 15.71 14.89 -8.56
CA PRO A 196 14.59 15.43 -9.30
C PRO A 196 14.76 15.16 -10.80
N ILE A 197 13.80 14.46 -11.39
CA ILE A 197 13.74 14.12 -12.81
C ILE A 197 12.49 14.71 -13.42
N VAL A 198 12.60 15.24 -14.65
CA VAL A 198 11.49 15.75 -15.43
C VAL A 198 11.31 14.88 -16.66
N TYR A 199 10.19 14.17 -16.73
CA TYR A 199 9.77 13.42 -17.91
C TYR A 199 8.96 14.36 -18.82
N ARG A 200 9.26 14.34 -20.10
CA ARG A 200 8.51 15.09 -21.11
C ARG A 200 7.84 14.13 -22.08
N LEU A 201 6.58 14.35 -22.33
CA LEU A 201 5.79 13.61 -23.30
C LEU A 201 5.22 14.55 -24.35
N ASN A 202 5.35 14.17 -25.63
CA ASN A 202 4.78 14.91 -26.76
C ASN A 202 3.53 14.17 -27.28
N LEU A 203 2.35 14.58 -26.83
CA LEU A 203 1.08 13.95 -27.23
C LEU A 203 0.62 14.29 -28.66
N ARG A 204 1.39 15.09 -29.42
CA ARG A 204 1.18 15.24 -30.87
C ARG A 204 1.62 13.99 -31.63
N ASP A 205 2.51 13.21 -31.04
CA ASP A 205 2.94 11.94 -31.60
C ASP A 205 2.01 10.81 -31.10
N ALA A 206 1.43 10.07 -32.03
CA ALA A 206 0.53 8.97 -31.73
C ALA A 206 1.18 7.89 -30.84
N ASN A 207 2.47 7.61 -31.02
CA ASN A 207 3.20 6.66 -30.19
C ASN A 207 3.25 7.08 -28.72
N SER A 208 3.30 8.39 -28.47
CA SER A 208 3.31 8.93 -27.12
C SER A 208 2.01 8.66 -26.34
N LEU A 209 0.89 8.43 -27.03
CA LEU A 209 -0.36 8.04 -26.39
C LEU A 209 -0.26 6.61 -25.79
N PHE A 210 0.43 5.69 -26.47
CA PHE A 210 0.69 4.35 -25.94
C PHE A 210 1.69 4.40 -24.79
N VAL A 211 2.71 5.27 -24.90
CA VAL A 211 3.64 5.54 -23.80
C VAL A 211 2.90 6.08 -22.58
N ALA A 212 1.98 7.01 -22.75
CA ALA A 212 1.16 7.55 -21.66
C ALA A 212 0.30 6.47 -20.97
N GLN A 213 -0.16 5.45 -21.70
CA GLN A 213 -0.91 4.32 -21.13
C GLN A 213 -0.02 3.35 -20.33
N SER A 214 1.27 3.30 -20.61
CA SER A 214 2.22 2.44 -19.89
C SER A 214 2.99 3.17 -18.79
N PHE A 215 3.06 4.51 -18.84
CA PHE A 215 3.78 5.32 -17.85
C PHE A 215 2.99 5.40 -16.55
N GLN A 216 3.50 4.80 -15.48
CA GLN A 216 2.88 4.83 -14.17
C GLN A 216 3.11 6.17 -13.47
N VAL A 217 2.03 6.79 -13.00
CA VAL A 217 2.07 7.96 -12.12
C VAL A 217 2.25 7.48 -10.70
N LEU A 218 3.21 8.07 -9.99
CA LEU A 218 3.53 7.73 -8.61
C LEU A 218 2.96 8.77 -7.63
N ASN A 219 2.90 8.37 -6.38
CA ASN A 219 2.48 9.26 -5.30
C ASN A 219 3.36 10.52 -5.25
N ARG A 220 2.72 11.68 -5.16
CA ARG A 220 3.35 13.02 -5.15
C ARG A 220 3.98 13.47 -6.47
N ASP A 221 3.70 12.81 -7.59
CA ASP A 221 4.06 13.33 -8.89
C ASP A 221 3.40 14.69 -9.14
N LEU A 222 4.12 15.58 -9.82
CA LEU A 222 3.55 16.83 -10.33
C LEU A 222 3.43 16.73 -11.85
N LEU A 223 2.19 16.73 -12.33
CA LEU A 223 1.85 16.76 -13.74
C LEU A 223 1.65 18.22 -14.18
N TYR A 224 2.43 18.68 -15.14
CA TYR A 224 2.32 20.02 -15.69
C TYR A 224 2.04 19.98 -17.20
N VAL A 225 1.01 20.70 -17.63
CA VAL A 225 0.69 20.89 -19.04
C VAL A 225 0.98 22.33 -19.43
N SER A 226 1.85 22.53 -20.42
CA SER A 226 2.25 23.87 -20.89
C SER A 226 1.13 24.59 -21.63
N ASN A 227 1.06 25.90 -21.46
CA ASN A 227 0.08 26.79 -22.12
C ASN A 227 0.57 27.28 -23.47
N ALA A 228 1.84 27.10 -23.83
CA ALA A 228 2.40 27.69 -25.05
C ALA A 228 3.48 26.80 -25.67
N PRO A 229 3.74 26.91 -27.01
CA PRO A 229 4.80 26.14 -27.63
C PRO A 229 6.15 26.37 -26.94
N ILE A 230 6.93 25.31 -26.87
CA ILE A 230 8.27 25.05 -26.30
C ILE A 230 9.11 26.26 -25.77
N ALA A 231 8.88 27.48 -26.25
CA ALA A 231 9.54 28.69 -25.78
C ALA A 231 9.37 28.97 -24.27
N SER A 232 8.32 28.40 -23.66
CA SER A 232 8.07 28.49 -22.23
C SER A 232 8.75 27.37 -21.40
N LEU A 233 9.41 26.39 -22.04
CA LEU A 233 10.20 25.38 -21.33
C LEU A 233 11.28 26.03 -20.46
N ARG A 234 11.92 27.08 -20.99
CA ARG A 234 12.90 27.91 -20.26
C ARG A 234 12.29 28.52 -19.00
N LYS A 235 11.04 28.97 -19.04
CA LYS A 235 10.33 29.56 -17.91
C LYS A 235 9.97 28.49 -16.84
N VAL A 236 9.59 27.29 -17.26
CA VAL A 236 9.37 26.15 -16.36
C VAL A 236 10.67 25.75 -15.67
N MET A 237 11.77 25.77 -16.41
CA MET A 237 13.10 25.46 -15.88
C MET A 237 13.62 26.53 -14.91
N GLU A 238 13.31 27.79 -15.16
CA GLU A 238 13.58 28.89 -14.24
C GLU A 238 12.78 28.75 -12.94
N ILE A 239 11.52 28.30 -13.00
CA ILE A 239 10.68 28.02 -11.82
C ILE A 239 11.25 26.86 -11.00
N VAL A 240 11.67 25.76 -11.63
CA VAL A 240 12.33 24.64 -10.94
C VAL A 240 13.65 25.08 -10.30
N GLY A 241 14.44 25.91 -11.02
CA GLY A 241 15.68 26.48 -10.47
C GLY A 241 15.45 27.44 -9.29
N LEU A 242 14.32 28.15 -9.25
CA LEU A 242 13.94 29.03 -8.13
C LEU A 242 13.47 28.24 -6.89
N ILE A 243 12.80 27.10 -7.09
CA ILE A 243 12.32 26.26 -5.98
C ILE A 243 13.48 25.49 -5.34
N THR A 244 14.51 25.15 -6.13
CA THR A 244 15.62 24.30 -5.67
C THR A 244 16.84 25.10 -5.17
N GLY A 245 16.87 26.43 -5.28
CA GLY A 245 17.99 27.27 -4.87
C GLY A 245 19.33 26.92 -5.56
N PRO A 246 20.43 27.65 -5.30
CA PRO A 246 21.70 27.42 -6.00
C PRO A 246 22.39 26.07 -5.71
N ALA A 247 21.85 25.26 -4.79
CA ALA A 247 22.38 23.93 -4.45
C ALA A 247 21.77 22.76 -5.23
N TYR A 248 20.66 22.97 -5.94
CA TYR A 248 19.95 21.90 -6.66
C TYR A 248 19.64 22.32 -8.09
N THR A 249 20.64 22.28 -8.96
CA THR A 249 20.40 22.32 -10.40
C THR A 249 19.79 20.97 -10.83
N GLY A 250 18.47 20.95 -11.03
CA GLY A 250 17.74 19.75 -11.45
C GLY A 250 18.28 19.21 -12.79
N VAL A 251 18.44 17.90 -12.88
CA VAL A 251 18.79 17.19 -14.12
C VAL A 251 17.57 17.18 -15.01
N ILE A 252 17.64 17.85 -16.14
CA ILE A 252 16.64 17.71 -17.19
C ILE A 252 16.97 16.44 -17.95
N ALA A 253 16.32 15.36 -17.60
CA ALA A 253 16.25 14.22 -18.48
C ALA A 253 15.18 14.47 -19.54
N SER A 254 15.54 15.13 -20.65
CA SER A 254 14.73 15.07 -21.86
C SER A 254 14.87 13.66 -22.44
N THR A 255 14.27 12.68 -21.80
CA THR A 255 14.15 11.35 -22.38
C THR A 255 12.99 11.44 -23.38
N VAL A 256 13.32 11.71 -24.62
CA VAL A 256 12.44 11.37 -25.74
C VAL A 256 12.45 9.86 -25.75
N ILE A 257 11.43 9.24 -25.16
CA ILE A 257 11.20 7.80 -25.29
C ILE A 257 10.85 7.59 -26.77
N LYS A 258 11.80 7.00 -27.51
CA LYS A 258 11.59 6.57 -28.91
C LYS A 258 10.81 5.28 -28.94
#